data_24d4e966c7eaa5927f7fd363ab849788
#
_entry.id   24d4e966c7eaa5927f7fd363ab849788
#
_cell.length_a   1.000
_cell.length_b   1.000
_cell.length_c   1.000
_cell.angle_alpha   90.00
_cell.angle_beta   90.00
_cell.angle_gamma   90.00
#
_symmetry.space_group_name_H-M   'P 1'
#
loop_
_entity.id
_entity.type
_entity.pdbx_description
1 polymer ?
#
loop_
_entity_poly.entity_id
_entity_poly.type
_entity_poly.pdbx_seq_one_letter_code
_entity_poly.pdbx_strand_id
1 'polypeptide(L)'
;MRVRPIISFFFAMALSVCAEAATPPLSFNHDIRPILSDNCFRCHGSDKNSRKAKMRLDVREEALAKEAFVPGNAGESELIKRIYTTNEDDVMPPPDSHKTLTAAQKDLLKRWVAKGANYEPHWSFIKPTRPELPKVGNKKWVANPIDTFVLAQLEAKKIKPSTEADRRTLLRRLSLDLTGLPPTPDEVASFVNDKSANAYAKQVDRLLASTHFGERMAVPWLDVVRFADTVGYTATKT
;
A
#
# COMPACT_ATOMS: atom_id res chain seq x y z
N MET A 1 -0.20 33.67 -73.92
CA MET A 1 -0.15 34.04 -72.49
C MET A 1 -0.35 32.79 -71.64
N ARG A 2 0.69 32.31 -70.98
CA ARG A 2 0.65 31.15 -70.14
C ARG A 2 0.66 31.64 -68.69
N VAL A 3 -0.42 31.40 -67.95
CA VAL A 3 -0.52 31.69 -66.51
C VAL A 3 0.04 30.52 -65.74
N ARG A 4 1.08 30.75 -64.91
CA ARG A 4 1.66 29.77 -63.99
C ARG A 4 0.90 29.85 -62.67
N PRO A 5 0.50 28.71 -62.03
CA PRO A 5 -0.06 28.74 -60.70
C PRO A 5 1.06 28.86 -59.64
N ILE A 6 0.87 29.79 -58.70
CA ILE A 6 1.67 29.95 -57.50
C ILE A 6 1.18 28.92 -56.46
N ILE A 7 2.03 27.93 -56.14
CA ILE A 7 1.78 26.97 -55.10
C ILE A 7 2.25 27.60 -53.78
N SER A 8 1.33 28.04 -52.94
CA SER A 8 1.61 28.48 -51.56
C SER A 8 1.84 27.28 -50.67
N PHE A 9 3.06 27.11 -50.19
CA PHE A 9 3.45 26.11 -49.21
C PHE A 9 3.06 26.65 -47.82
N PHE A 10 1.96 26.16 -47.24
CA PHE A 10 1.66 26.37 -45.81
C PHE A 10 2.48 25.40 -44.97
N PHE A 11 3.50 25.92 -44.28
CA PHE A 11 4.31 25.21 -43.31
C PHE A 11 3.49 25.15 -42.00
N ALA A 12 2.79 24.05 -41.80
CA ALA A 12 2.09 23.79 -40.52
C ALA A 12 3.13 23.43 -39.47
N MET A 13 3.45 24.38 -38.60
CA MET A 13 4.31 24.19 -37.42
C MET A 13 3.45 23.48 -36.35
N ALA A 14 3.60 22.16 -36.28
CA ALA A 14 3.00 21.36 -35.21
C ALA A 14 3.68 21.70 -33.86
N LEU A 15 3.01 22.49 -33.02
CA LEU A 15 3.38 22.63 -31.62
C LEU A 15 3.09 21.29 -30.93
N SER A 16 4.16 20.49 -30.72
CA SER A 16 4.09 19.36 -29.79
C SER A 16 4.00 19.91 -28.36
N VAL A 17 2.79 20.03 -27.85
CA VAL A 17 2.55 20.22 -26.43
C VAL A 17 2.95 18.91 -25.74
N CYS A 18 4.16 18.84 -25.19
CA CYS A 18 4.49 17.81 -24.22
C CYS A 18 3.56 17.98 -23.04
N ALA A 19 2.53 17.15 -22.97
CA ALA A 19 1.74 17.01 -21.75
C ALA A 19 2.69 16.46 -20.66
N GLU A 20 3.17 17.36 -19.82
CA GLU A 20 3.89 16.99 -18.60
C GLU A 20 2.94 16.14 -17.77
N ALA A 21 3.24 14.85 -17.67
CA ALA A 21 2.46 13.94 -16.84
C ALA A 21 2.49 14.48 -15.41
N ALA A 22 1.35 14.99 -14.94
CA ALA A 22 1.23 15.53 -13.59
C ALA A 22 1.71 14.47 -12.60
N THR A 23 2.84 14.71 -11.95
CA THR A 23 3.33 13.85 -10.86
C THR A 23 2.25 13.77 -9.79
N PRO A 24 1.85 12.57 -9.38
CA PRO A 24 0.80 12.41 -8.37
C PRO A 24 1.16 13.24 -7.12
N PRO A 25 0.15 13.80 -6.43
CA PRO A 25 0.39 14.56 -5.21
C PRO A 25 1.09 13.66 -4.18
N LEU A 26 2.14 14.20 -3.54
CA LEU A 26 2.85 13.50 -2.47
C LEU A 26 1.92 13.30 -1.27
N SER A 27 1.80 12.06 -0.82
CA SER A 27 1.14 11.70 0.44
C SER A 27 2.18 11.53 1.55
N PHE A 28 1.99 12.19 2.67
CA PHE A 28 2.88 12.02 3.82
C PHE A 28 2.86 10.58 4.33
N ASN A 29 1.70 9.98 4.48
CA ASN A 29 1.57 8.62 5.03
C ASN A 29 2.13 7.54 4.09
N HIS A 30 2.01 7.74 2.76
CA HIS A 30 2.43 6.75 1.78
C HIS A 30 3.88 6.93 1.34
N ASP A 31 4.32 8.18 1.09
CA ASP A 31 5.60 8.45 0.43
C ASP A 31 6.69 8.91 1.40
N ILE A 32 6.33 9.62 2.48
CA ILE A 32 7.28 10.28 3.38
C ILE A 32 7.45 9.56 4.70
N ARG A 33 6.32 9.23 5.36
CA ARG A 33 6.34 8.61 6.69
C ARG A 33 7.14 7.29 6.73
N PRO A 34 7.07 6.39 5.73
CA PRO A 34 7.91 5.18 5.72
C PRO A 34 9.40 5.51 5.71
N ILE A 35 9.82 6.52 4.93
CA ILE A 35 11.23 6.94 4.88
C ILE A 35 11.69 7.43 6.25
N LEU A 36 10.90 8.31 6.88
CA LEU A 36 11.20 8.86 8.21
C LEU A 36 11.18 7.78 9.29
N SER A 37 10.20 6.87 9.25
CA SER A 37 10.06 5.76 10.19
C SER A 37 11.28 4.84 10.17
N ASP A 38 11.69 4.45 8.98
CA ASP A 38 12.77 3.47 8.82
C ASP A 38 14.15 4.07 9.11
N ASN A 39 14.34 5.38 8.87
CA ASN A 39 15.67 5.98 8.90
C ASN A 39 15.87 6.99 10.03
N CYS A 40 14.80 7.60 10.57
CA CYS A 40 14.91 8.75 11.46
C CYS A 40 14.25 8.55 12.83
N PHE A 41 13.06 7.91 12.91
CA PHE A 41 12.25 7.88 14.14
C PHE A 41 12.87 7.10 15.29
N ARG A 42 13.83 6.20 15.05
CA ARG A 42 14.56 5.56 16.12
C ARG A 42 15.26 6.59 17.04
N CYS A 43 15.88 7.62 16.42
CA CYS A 43 16.60 8.67 17.13
C CYS A 43 15.82 10.01 17.23
N HIS A 44 14.82 10.21 16.37
CA HIS A 44 14.02 11.45 16.31
C HIS A 44 12.52 11.14 16.34
N GLY A 45 12.10 10.23 17.21
CA GLY A 45 10.72 9.77 17.35
C GLY A 45 10.18 9.86 18.78
N SER A 46 9.18 9.02 19.07
CA SER A 46 8.43 9.04 20.32
C SER A 46 9.20 8.52 21.53
N ASP A 47 10.17 7.62 21.33
CA ASP A 47 10.93 7.03 22.44
C ASP A 47 11.88 8.06 23.07
N LYS A 48 11.60 8.43 24.30
CA LYS A 48 12.39 9.42 25.05
C LYS A 48 13.81 8.94 25.39
N ASN A 49 14.00 7.65 25.53
CA ASN A 49 15.28 7.08 25.96
C ASN A 49 16.33 7.06 24.83
N SER A 50 15.88 6.81 23.60
CA SER A 50 16.74 6.80 22.41
C SER A 50 16.77 8.13 21.66
N ARG A 51 15.93 9.11 22.06
CA ARG A 51 15.78 10.40 21.37
C ARG A 51 17.04 11.24 21.44
N LYS A 52 17.55 11.65 20.27
CA LYS A 52 18.69 12.56 20.13
C LYS A 52 18.21 13.99 19.87
N ALA A 53 19.04 14.97 20.25
CA ALA A 53 18.79 16.42 20.10
C ALA A 53 17.44 16.90 20.67
N LYS A 54 16.76 16.11 21.49
CA LYS A 54 15.39 16.38 21.99
C LYS A 54 14.42 16.73 20.84
N MET A 55 14.64 16.17 19.64
CA MET A 55 13.89 16.45 18.44
C MET A 55 12.95 15.31 18.08
N ARG A 56 11.74 15.64 17.57
CA ARG A 56 10.74 14.70 17.08
C ARG A 56 10.38 15.05 15.65
N LEU A 57 10.70 14.13 14.74
CA LEU A 57 10.28 14.21 13.34
C LEU A 57 8.95 13.50 13.07
N ASP A 58 8.40 12.83 14.08
CA ASP A 58 7.08 12.18 14.02
C ASP A 58 5.94 13.13 14.40
N VAL A 59 6.25 14.31 14.92
CA VAL A 59 5.30 15.40 15.26
C VAL A 59 5.74 16.69 14.60
N ARG A 60 4.88 17.23 13.72
CA ARG A 60 5.20 18.41 12.90
C ARG A 60 5.60 19.62 13.73
N GLU A 61 4.81 19.94 14.73
CA GLU A 61 4.98 21.11 15.60
C GLU A 61 6.31 21.05 16.37
N GLU A 62 6.67 19.86 16.85
CA GLU A 62 7.95 19.67 17.56
C GLU A 62 9.15 19.74 16.60
N ALA A 63 9.00 19.24 15.37
CA ALA A 63 10.03 19.36 14.35
C ALA A 63 10.25 20.82 13.94
N LEU A 64 9.19 21.61 13.80
CA LEU A 64 9.26 23.04 13.51
C LEU A 64 9.88 23.82 14.67
N ALA A 65 9.49 23.53 15.91
CA ALA A 65 10.05 24.17 17.10
C ALA A 65 11.57 23.91 17.28
N LYS A 66 12.10 22.87 16.60
CA LYS A 66 13.53 22.53 16.54
C LYS A 66 14.18 22.93 15.22
N GLU A 67 13.50 23.72 14.41
CA GLU A 67 14.01 24.22 13.12
C GLU A 67 14.51 23.08 12.18
N ALA A 68 13.92 21.87 12.33
CA ALA A 68 14.32 20.72 11.52
C ALA A 68 14.14 20.96 10.02
N PHE A 69 13.12 21.75 9.66
CA PHE A 69 12.88 22.18 8.29
C PHE A 69 12.10 23.51 8.24
N VAL A 70 12.27 24.23 7.14
CA VAL A 70 11.53 25.43 6.79
C VAL A 70 10.49 25.07 5.73
N PRO A 71 9.18 25.08 6.07
CA PRO A 71 8.13 24.74 5.11
C PRO A 71 8.18 25.62 3.86
N GLY A 72 8.18 24.99 2.69
CA GLY A 72 8.29 25.68 1.41
C GLY A 72 9.72 26.00 0.96
N ASN A 73 10.71 25.89 1.86
CA ASN A 73 12.11 26.20 1.52
C ASN A 73 13.05 25.04 1.87
N ALA A 74 13.26 24.15 0.90
CA ALA A 74 14.15 23.01 1.06
C ALA A 74 15.63 23.43 1.24
N GLY A 75 16.06 24.57 0.66
CA GLY A 75 17.44 25.05 0.75
C GLY A 75 17.84 25.50 2.15
N GLU A 76 16.90 26.09 2.90
CA GLU A 76 17.12 26.55 4.26
C GLU A 76 16.83 25.46 5.32
N SER A 77 16.32 24.32 4.91
CA SER A 77 15.91 23.24 5.82
C SER A 77 17.08 22.40 6.30
N GLU A 78 17.30 22.35 7.61
CA GLU A 78 18.40 21.60 8.22
C GLU A 78 18.31 20.09 7.91
N LEU A 79 17.12 19.51 7.91
CA LEU A 79 16.88 18.13 7.47
C LEU A 79 17.47 17.87 6.08
N ILE A 80 17.26 18.78 5.13
CA ILE A 80 17.72 18.62 3.76
C ILE A 80 19.25 18.83 3.69
N LYS A 81 19.79 19.82 4.38
CA LYS A 81 21.24 20.01 4.45
C LYS A 81 21.95 18.76 4.95
N ARG A 82 21.45 18.16 6.05
CA ARG A 82 22.04 16.97 6.68
C ARG A 82 21.93 15.68 5.86
N ILE A 83 20.86 15.48 5.12
CA ILE A 83 20.74 14.26 4.27
C ILE A 83 21.56 14.36 2.98
N TYR A 84 22.01 15.56 2.59
CA TYR A 84 22.81 15.77 1.36
C TYR A 84 24.28 16.07 1.64
N THR A 85 24.68 16.40 2.86
CA THR A 85 26.09 16.63 3.19
C THR A 85 26.90 15.34 3.05
N THR A 86 28.19 15.50 2.75
CA THR A 86 29.18 14.44 2.75
C THR A 86 30.08 14.44 3.98
N ASN A 87 29.90 15.42 4.87
CA ASN A 87 30.59 15.48 6.16
C ASN A 87 30.05 14.41 7.10
N GLU A 88 30.87 13.48 7.51
CA GLU A 88 30.49 12.33 8.36
C GLU A 88 29.96 12.73 9.75
N ASP A 89 30.39 13.89 10.28
CA ASP A 89 29.93 14.41 11.56
C ASP A 89 28.53 15.01 11.49
N ASP A 90 28.09 15.41 10.30
CA ASP A 90 26.81 16.11 10.09
C ASP A 90 25.79 15.30 9.34
N VAL A 91 26.20 14.27 8.61
CA VAL A 91 25.31 13.50 7.74
C VAL A 91 24.23 12.76 8.54
N MET A 92 23.01 12.77 8.00
CA MET A 92 21.90 11.99 8.56
C MET A 92 21.31 11.06 7.50
N PRO A 93 21.03 9.79 7.88
CA PRO A 93 21.37 9.12 9.16
C PRO A 93 22.89 9.04 9.36
N PRO A 94 23.37 9.02 10.63
CA PRO A 94 24.80 8.95 10.91
C PRO A 94 25.36 7.57 10.51
N PRO A 95 26.67 7.48 10.15
CA PRO A 95 27.27 6.25 9.63
C PRO A 95 27.16 5.04 10.57
N ASP A 96 27.22 5.26 11.88
CA ASP A 96 27.09 4.22 12.91
C ASP A 96 25.69 3.61 13.01
N SER A 97 24.69 4.26 12.43
CA SER A 97 23.32 3.74 12.37
C SER A 97 23.15 2.61 11.35
N HIS A 98 24.11 2.40 10.45
CA HIS A 98 24.03 1.47 9.30
C HIS A 98 22.79 1.72 8.40
N LYS A 99 22.28 2.96 8.35
CA LYS A 99 21.16 3.39 7.53
C LYS A 99 21.66 4.36 6.45
N THR A 100 21.15 4.19 5.24
CA THR A 100 21.48 5.08 4.12
C THR A 100 20.22 5.41 3.34
N LEU A 101 20.07 6.67 2.92
CA LEU A 101 18.98 7.11 2.07
C LEU A 101 19.37 6.99 0.61
N THR A 102 18.51 6.38 -0.20
CA THR A 102 18.67 6.38 -1.66
C THR A 102 18.46 7.79 -2.23
N ALA A 103 18.99 8.05 -3.43
CA ALA A 103 18.78 9.32 -4.13
C ALA A 103 17.27 9.65 -4.30
N ALA A 104 16.44 8.64 -4.60
CA ALA A 104 14.99 8.79 -4.72
C ALA A 104 14.33 9.18 -3.40
N GLN A 105 14.74 8.59 -2.28
CA GLN A 105 14.22 8.97 -0.94
C GLN A 105 14.62 10.39 -0.57
N LYS A 106 15.86 10.80 -0.83
CA LYS A 106 16.32 12.18 -0.61
C LYS A 106 15.51 13.17 -1.44
N ASP A 107 15.23 12.86 -2.71
CA ASP A 107 14.41 13.68 -3.59
C ASP A 107 12.95 13.79 -3.08
N LEU A 108 12.35 12.69 -2.62
CA LEU A 108 11.02 12.69 -2.02
C LEU A 108 10.94 13.62 -0.81
N LEU A 109 11.90 13.53 0.12
CA LEU A 109 11.97 14.42 1.30
C LEU A 109 12.17 15.88 0.89
N LYS A 110 13.03 16.16 -0.08
CA LYS A 110 13.26 17.52 -0.59
C LYS A 110 11.99 18.11 -1.20
N ARG A 111 11.28 17.35 -2.05
CA ARG A 111 10.01 17.78 -2.65
C ARG A 111 8.91 17.96 -1.62
N TRP A 112 8.84 17.11 -0.60
CA TRP A 112 7.89 17.24 0.48
C TRP A 112 8.10 18.53 1.26
N VAL A 113 9.35 18.84 1.64
CA VAL A 113 9.68 20.12 2.33
C VAL A 113 9.34 21.31 1.44
N ALA A 114 9.70 21.29 0.16
CA ALA A 114 9.40 22.36 -0.79
C ALA A 114 7.88 22.59 -0.98
N LYS A 115 7.05 21.56 -0.77
CA LYS A 115 5.59 21.64 -0.80
C LYS A 115 4.95 21.98 0.57
N GLY A 116 5.73 22.43 1.55
CA GLY A 116 5.24 22.90 2.84
C GLY A 116 5.36 21.93 4.01
N ALA A 117 6.01 20.77 3.82
CA ALA A 117 6.22 19.77 4.87
C ALA A 117 4.92 19.44 5.63
N ASN A 118 3.84 19.18 4.90
CA ASN A 118 2.55 18.87 5.50
C ASN A 118 2.54 17.42 6.00
N TYR A 119 2.05 17.24 7.23
CA TYR A 119 1.81 15.95 7.83
C TYR A 119 0.34 15.55 7.66
N GLU A 120 0.09 14.27 7.54
CA GLU A 120 -1.25 13.70 7.55
C GLU A 120 -1.51 13.03 8.90
N PRO A 121 -2.76 12.99 9.39
CA PRO A 121 -3.13 12.12 10.50
C PRO A 121 -2.73 10.68 10.23
N HIS A 122 -2.58 9.88 11.28
CA HIS A 122 -2.27 8.46 11.07
C HIS A 122 -3.35 7.82 10.20
N TRP A 123 -2.92 7.02 9.20
CA TRP A 123 -3.81 6.46 8.17
C TRP A 123 -5.05 5.74 8.75
N SER A 124 -4.94 5.10 9.92
CA SER A 124 -6.06 4.41 10.58
C SER A 124 -7.18 5.34 11.06
N PHE A 125 -6.91 6.64 11.18
CA PHE A 125 -7.90 7.66 11.55
C PHE A 125 -8.41 8.47 10.36
N ILE A 126 -7.91 8.19 9.16
CA ILE A 126 -8.40 8.81 7.93
C ILE A 126 -9.58 7.99 7.43
N LYS A 127 -10.73 8.67 7.22
CA LYS A 127 -11.91 8.00 6.67
C LYS A 127 -11.60 7.41 5.30
N PRO A 128 -11.81 6.09 5.08
CA PRO A 128 -11.59 5.49 3.77
C PRO A 128 -12.44 6.15 2.69
N THR A 129 -11.85 6.45 1.56
CA THR A 129 -12.56 6.91 0.36
C THR A 129 -12.57 5.79 -0.67
N ARG A 130 -13.68 5.68 -1.40
CA ARG A 130 -13.78 4.69 -2.48
C ARG A 130 -12.94 5.17 -3.67
N PRO A 131 -11.89 4.43 -4.07
CA PRO A 131 -11.08 4.82 -5.22
C PRO A 131 -11.83 4.59 -6.53
N GLU A 132 -11.43 5.30 -7.58
CA GLU A 132 -11.91 5.03 -8.93
C GLU A 132 -11.41 3.67 -9.42
N LEU A 133 -12.27 2.97 -10.17
CA LEU A 133 -11.91 1.68 -10.74
C LEU A 133 -10.90 1.88 -11.89
N PRO A 134 -9.77 1.18 -11.88
CA PRO A 134 -8.80 1.26 -12.95
C PRO A 134 -9.38 0.73 -14.27
N LYS A 135 -8.91 1.27 -15.38
CA LYS A 135 -9.27 0.75 -16.71
C LYS A 135 -8.50 -0.54 -16.97
N VAL A 136 -9.23 -1.58 -17.40
CA VAL A 136 -8.66 -2.90 -17.73
C VAL A 136 -9.10 -3.36 -19.12
N GLY A 137 -8.26 -4.14 -19.76
CA GLY A 137 -8.50 -4.67 -21.10
C GLY A 137 -9.50 -5.83 -21.10
N ASN A 138 -9.33 -6.82 -20.24
CA ASN A 138 -10.19 -8.01 -20.19
C ASN A 138 -11.36 -7.85 -19.21
N LYS A 139 -12.34 -7.01 -19.58
CA LYS A 139 -13.55 -6.77 -18.76
C LYS A 139 -14.39 -8.03 -18.51
N LYS A 140 -14.28 -9.07 -19.36
CA LYS A 140 -15.06 -10.32 -19.22
C LYS A 140 -14.59 -11.17 -18.03
N TRP A 141 -13.36 -10.98 -17.60
CA TRP A 141 -12.81 -11.70 -16.44
C TRP A 141 -13.29 -11.11 -15.11
N VAL A 142 -13.68 -9.84 -15.11
CA VAL A 142 -14.09 -9.09 -13.91
C VAL A 142 -15.49 -9.52 -13.47
N ALA A 143 -15.61 -10.11 -12.28
CA ALA A 143 -16.88 -10.45 -11.65
C ALA A 143 -17.33 -9.38 -10.63
N ASN A 144 -16.39 -8.67 -10.01
CA ASN A 144 -16.65 -7.64 -9.01
C ASN A 144 -15.59 -6.51 -9.05
N PRO A 145 -15.80 -5.38 -8.35
CA PRO A 145 -14.85 -4.26 -8.36
C PRO A 145 -13.43 -4.62 -7.92
N ILE A 146 -13.24 -5.59 -6.99
CA ILE A 146 -11.91 -6.00 -6.52
C ILE A 146 -11.12 -6.62 -7.66
N ASP A 147 -11.77 -7.43 -8.49
CA ASP A 147 -11.13 -8.05 -9.65
C ASP A 147 -10.54 -7.03 -10.61
N THR A 148 -11.16 -5.84 -10.72
CA THR A 148 -10.64 -4.78 -11.58
C THR A 148 -9.27 -4.30 -11.11
N PHE A 149 -9.06 -4.15 -9.79
CA PHE A 149 -7.76 -3.79 -9.23
C PHE A 149 -6.73 -4.91 -9.40
N VAL A 150 -7.14 -6.16 -9.17
CA VAL A 150 -6.26 -7.33 -9.36
C VAL A 150 -5.84 -7.42 -10.83
N LEU A 151 -6.80 -7.32 -11.75
CA LEU A 151 -6.52 -7.44 -13.18
C LEU A 151 -5.62 -6.31 -13.69
N ALA A 152 -5.83 -5.08 -13.23
CA ALA A 152 -4.97 -3.95 -13.58
C ALA A 152 -3.50 -4.20 -13.19
N GLN A 153 -3.24 -4.78 -12.02
CA GLN A 153 -1.90 -5.15 -11.58
C GLN A 153 -1.31 -6.31 -12.40
N LEU A 154 -2.12 -7.29 -12.74
CA LEU A 154 -1.69 -8.40 -13.60
C LEU A 154 -1.32 -7.91 -15.00
N GLU A 155 -2.17 -7.06 -15.60
CA GLU A 155 -1.92 -6.48 -16.93
C GLU A 155 -0.65 -5.61 -16.93
N ALA A 156 -0.45 -4.77 -15.90
CA ALA A 156 0.76 -3.96 -15.77
C ALA A 156 2.04 -4.79 -15.71
N LYS A 157 1.97 -5.99 -15.10
CA LYS A 157 3.08 -6.95 -15.02
C LYS A 157 3.12 -7.94 -16.21
N LYS A 158 2.20 -7.81 -17.17
CA LYS A 158 2.05 -8.74 -18.32
C LYS A 158 1.80 -10.19 -17.89
N ILE A 159 1.13 -10.39 -16.77
CA ILE A 159 0.74 -11.70 -16.23
C ILE A 159 -0.72 -11.95 -16.60
N LYS A 160 -1.02 -13.13 -17.15
CA LYS A 160 -2.40 -13.53 -17.42
C LYS A 160 -3.01 -14.18 -16.19
N PRO A 161 -4.30 -13.93 -15.88
CA PRO A 161 -5.00 -14.70 -14.86
C PRO A 161 -4.98 -16.19 -15.18
N SER A 162 -4.89 -17.02 -14.15
CA SER A 162 -5.08 -18.46 -14.29
C SER A 162 -6.52 -18.78 -14.66
N THR A 163 -6.74 -19.94 -15.25
CA THR A 163 -8.10 -20.49 -15.44
C THR A 163 -8.76 -20.77 -14.10
N GLU A 164 -10.09 -20.78 -14.10
CA GLU A 164 -10.85 -21.17 -12.91
C GLU A 164 -10.47 -22.57 -12.46
N ALA A 165 -10.38 -22.79 -11.16
CA ALA A 165 -10.10 -24.10 -10.58
C ALA A 165 -11.25 -25.07 -10.81
N ASP A 166 -10.96 -26.36 -10.85
CA ASP A 166 -12.00 -27.39 -10.93
C ASP A 166 -12.91 -27.37 -9.68
N ARG A 167 -14.11 -27.95 -9.80
CA ARG A 167 -15.13 -27.89 -8.74
C ARG A 167 -14.69 -28.53 -7.42
N ARG A 168 -13.87 -29.58 -7.44
CA ARG A 168 -13.34 -30.23 -6.24
C ARG A 168 -12.40 -29.29 -5.50
N THR A 169 -11.50 -28.67 -6.25
CA THR A 169 -10.57 -27.66 -5.72
C THR A 169 -11.31 -26.44 -5.19
N LEU A 170 -12.33 -25.94 -5.89
CA LEU A 170 -13.15 -24.80 -5.42
C LEU A 170 -13.83 -25.12 -4.09
N LEU A 171 -14.52 -26.28 -3.98
CA LEU A 171 -15.19 -26.63 -2.73
C LEU A 171 -14.20 -26.83 -1.58
N ARG A 172 -13.06 -27.47 -1.84
CA ARG A 172 -12.02 -27.65 -0.83
C ARG A 172 -11.52 -26.31 -0.29
N ARG A 173 -11.21 -25.37 -1.17
CA ARG A 173 -10.78 -24.02 -0.78
C ARG A 173 -11.84 -23.31 0.04
N LEU A 174 -13.07 -23.30 -0.47
CA LEU A 174 -14.21 -22.66 0.21
C LEU A 174 -14.46 -23.23 1.61
N SER A 175 -14.42 -24.56 1.77
CA SER A 175 -14.63 -25.22 3.06
C SER A 175 -13.51 -24.86 4.06
N LEU A 176 -12.26 -24.92 3.63
CA LEU A 176 -11.12 -24.56 4.48
C LEU A 176 -11.12 -23.08 4.87
N ASP A 177 -11.52 -22.19 3.98
CA ASP A 177 -11.60 -20.77 4.27
C ASP A 177 -12.71 -20.45 5.29
N LEU A 178 -13.91 -20.98 5.08
CA LEU A 178 -15.08 -20.65 5.89
C LEU A 178 -15.15 -21.43 7.20
N THR A 179 -14.74 -22.70 7.22
CA THR A 179 -14.90 -23.56 8.39
C THR A 179 -13.59 -24.10 8.97
N GLY A 180 -12.48 -23.96 8.23
CA GLY A 180 -11.21 -24.57 8.61
C GLY A 180 -11.15 -26.10 8.39
N LEU A 181 -12.24 -26.70 7.91
CA LEU A 181 -12.38 -28.15 7.74
C LEU A 181 -12.47 -28.53 6.25
N PRO A 182 -11.93 -29.69 5.84
CA PRO A 182 -12.11 -30.17 4.48
C PRO A 182 -13.57 -30.67 4.27
N PRO A 183 -14.09 -30.59 3.04
CA PRO A 183 -15.41 -31.14 2.75
C PRO A 183 -15.37 -32.67 2.80
N THR A 184 -16.51 -33.30 3.13
CA THR A 184 -16.67 -34.75 3.07
C THR A 184 -16.74 -35.25 1.62
N PRO A 185 -16.47 -36.55 1.36
CA PRO A 185 -16.61 -37.13 0.03
C PRO A 185 -18.00 -36.91 -0.58
N ASP A 186 -19.06 -37.02 0.23
CA ASP A 186 -20.45 -36.88 -0.24
C ASP A 186 -20.76 -35.42 -0.62
N GLU A 187 -20.25 -34.44 0.15
CA GLU A 187 -20.36 -33.02 -0.20
C GLU A 187 -19.64 -32.70 -1.51
N VAL A 188 -18.47 -33.28 -1.71
CA VAL A 188 -17.72 -33.14 -2.97
C VAL A 188 -18.51 -33.73 -4.12
N ALA A 189 -19.04 -34.96 -3.97
CA ALA A 189 -19.82 -35.62 -5.01
C ALA A 189 -21.10 -34.82 -5.34
N SER A 190 -21.82 -34.36 -4.33
CA SER A 190 -23.00 -33.52 -4.48
C SER A 190 -22.70 -32.24 -5.26
N PHE A 191 -21.67 -31.50 -4.88
CA PHE A 191 -21.30 -30.24 -5.55
C PHE A 191 -20.81 -30.48 -6.99
N VAL A 192 -20.01 -31.50 -7.24
CA VAL A 192 -19.52 -31.84 -8.58
C VAL A 192 -20.67 -32.15 -9.53
N ASN A 193 -21.72 -32.84 -9.03
CA ASN A 193 -22.87 -33.24 -9.80
C ASN A 193 -23.95 -32.16 -9.94
N ASP A 194 -23.97 -31.15 -9.08
CA ASP A 194 -24.92 -30.02 -9.16
C ASP A 194 -24.58 -29.12 -10.37
N LYS A 195 -25.36 -29.21 -11.45
CA LYS A 195 -25.17 -28.40 -12.67
C LYS A 195 -25.93 -27.05 -12.65
N SER A 196 -26.55 -26.69 -11.52
CA SER A 196 -27.26 -25.42 -11.43
C SER A 196 -26.31 -24.24 -11.46
N ALA A 197 -26.75 -23.12 -12.05
CA ALA A 197 -25.96 -21.90 -12.17
C ALA A 197 -25.53 -21.31 -10.82
N ASN A 198 -26.29 -21.59 -9.76
CA ASN A 198 -26.04 -21.10 -8.39
C ASN A 198 -25.40 -22.17 -7.48
N ALA A 199 -24.88 -23.28 -8.04
CA ALA A 199 -24.28 -24.36 -7.26
C ALA A 199 -23.22 -23.88 -6.27
N TYR A 200 -22.34 -22.98 -6.69
CA TYR A 200 -21.29 -22.41 -5.83
C TYR A 200 -21.90 -21.55 -4.68
N ALA A 201 -22.84 -20.67 -5.02
CA ALA A 201 -23.51 -19.83 -4.00
C ALA A 201 -24.22 -20.68 -2.95
N LYS A 202 -24.89 -21.77 -3.33
CA LYS A 202 -25.49 -22.72 -2.38
C LYS A 202 -24.47 -23.30 -1.39
N GLN A 203 -23.26 -23.60 -1.84
CA GLN A 203 -22.21 -24.09 -0.95
C GLN A 203 -21.70 -23.00 -0.01
N VAL A 204 -21.58 -21.77 -0.49
CA VAL A 204 -21.25 -20.60 0.36
C VAL A 204 -22.30 -20.46 1.47
N ASP A 205 -23.58 -20.40 1.10
CA ASP A 205 -24.68 -20.24 2.08
C ASP A 205 -24.71 -21.38 3.10
N ARG A 206 -24.53 -22.63 2.65
CA ARG A 206 -24.48 -23.80 3.53
C ARG A 206 -23.33 -23.70 4.54
N LEU A 207 -22.14 -23.33 4.10
CA LEU A 207 -20.97 -23.24 4.99
C LEU A 207 -21.05 -22.06 5.93
N LEU A 208 -21.62 -20.93 5.51
CA LEU A 208 -21.89 -19.78 6.38
C LEU A 208 -22.91 -20.10 7.48
N ALA A 209 -23.88 -20.99 7.20
CA ALA A 209 -24.86 -21.45 8.19
C ALA A 209 -24.32 -22.54 9.14
N SER A 210 -23.10 -23.04 8.93
CA SER A 210 -22.48 -24.04 9.78
C SER A 210 -22.01 -23.45 11.11
N THR A 211 -22.13 -24.20 12.21
CA THR A 211 -21.52 -23.85 13.51
C THR A 211 -20.01 -23.71 13.42
N HIS A 212 -19.34 -24.48 12.57
CA HIS A 212 -17.91 -24.40 12.33
C HIS A 212 -17.46 -23.07 11.71
N PHE A 213 -18.36 -22.34 11.02
CA PHE A 213 -18.06 -20.98 10.57
C PHE A 213 -17.83 -20.05 11.77
N GLY A 214 -18.67 -20.14 12.80
CA GLY A 214 -18.52 -19.36 14.03
C GLY A 214 -17.21 -19.69 14.75
N GLU A 215 -16.88 -20.97 14.88
CA GLU A 215 -15.63 -21.45 15.48
C GLU A 215 -14.41 -20.90 14.69
N ARG A 216 -14.46 -20.99 13.36
CA ARG A 216 -13.38 -20.46 12.49
C ARG A 216 -13.21 -18.95 12.62
N MET A 217 -14.32 -18.21 12.70
CA MET A 217 -14.30 -16.75 12.81
C MET A 217 -13.93 -16.26 14.21
N ALA A 218 -14.04 -17.10 15.25
CA ALA A 218 -13.57 -16.76 16.59
C ALA A 218 -12.06 -16.57 16.64
N VAL A 219 -11.28 -17.32 15.86
CA VAL A 219 -9.80 -17.29 15.89
C VAL A 219 -9.23 -15.89 15.66
N PRO A 220 -9.52 -15.18 14.55
CA PRO A 220 -9.00 -13.82 14.35
C PRO A 220 -9.52 -12.82 15.41
N TRP A 221 -10.70 -13.02 15.98
CA TRP A 221 -11.20 -12.19 17.08
C TRP A 221 -10.41 -12.40 18.35
N LEU A 222 -10.08 -13.66 18.69
CA LEU A 222 -9.22 -13.99 19.82
C LEU A 222 -7.84 -13.35 19.70
N ASP A 223 -7.27 -13.37 18.50
CA ASP A 223 -6.00 -12.69 18.21
C ASP A 223 -6.08 -11.16 18.42
N VAL A 224 -7.16 -10.53 17.94
CA VAL A 224 -7.38 -9.08 18.09
C VAL A 224 -7.49 -8.68 19.56
N VAL A 225 -8.21 -9.47 20.38
CA VAL A 225 -8.38 -9.21 21.84
C VAL A 225 -7.21 -9.73 22.68
N ARG A 226 -6.15 -10.23 22.03
CA ARG A 226 -4.95 -10.76 22.72
C ARG A 226 -5.27 -11.91 23.68
N PHE A 227 -6.28 -12.72 23.34
CA PHE A 227 -6.62 -13.91 24.12
C PHE A 227 -5.52 -14.96 24.01
N ALA A 228 -5.20 -15.60 25.15
CA ALA A 228 -4.33 -16.76 25.19
C ALA A 228 -4.90 -17.79 26.19
N ASP A 229 -4.90 -19.06 25.83
CA ASP A 229 -5.31 -20.15 26.69
C ASP A 229 -4.36 -20.34 27.88
N THR A 230 -3.11 -19.90 27.72
CA THR A 230 -2.08 -19.98 28.74
C THR A 230 -1.36 -18.63 28.90
N VAL A 231 -0.90 -18.33 30.10
CA VAL A 231 -0.07 -17.12 30.38
C VAL A 231 1.41 -17.32 30.05
N GLY A 232 1.72 -18.28 29.22
CA GLY A 232 3.09 -18.65 28.85
C GLY A 232 3.62 -19.82 29.69
N TYR A 233 4.94 -19.97 29.74
CA TYR A 233 5.59 -21.05 30.50
C TYR A 233 5.37 -20.83 32.00
N THR A 234 4.40 -21.54 32.59
CA THR A 234 4.25 -21.61 34.05
C THR A 234 5.26 -22.66 34.58
N ALA A 235 6.40 -22.20 35.10
CA ALA A 235 7.20 -23.05 35.93
C ALA A 235 6.31 -23.47 37.11
N THR A 236 5.89 -24.72 37.16
CA THR A 236 5.32 -25.32 38.36
C THR A 236 6.36 -25.18 39.44
N LYS A 237 6.13 -24.27 40.40
CA LYS A 237 6.87 -24.28 41.66
C LYS A 237 6.42 -25.55 42.39
N THR A 238 7.22 -26.60 42.32
CA THR A 238 7.21 -27.69 43.29
C THR A 238 7.71 -27.21 44.65
#